data_e49e11d116370c8b296f9179c928f870
#
_entry.id   e49e11d116370c8b296f9179c928f870
#
_cell.length_a   1.000
_cell.length_b   1.000
_cell.length_c   1.000
_cell.angle_alpha   90.00
_cell.angle_beta   90.00
_cell.angle_gamma   90.00
#
_symmetry.space_group_name_H-M   'P 1'
#
loop_
_entity.id
_entity.type
_entity.pdbx_description
1 polymer ?
#
loop_
_entity_poly.entity_id
_entity_poly.type
_entity_poly.pdbx_seq_one_letter_code
_entity_poly.pdbx_strand_id
1 'polypeptide(L)'
;MKIGRRGSVNMWISVAGTQGHVAYPHLADNPIPKLVAILSEIEAITLDAGTDWFQPSNIEITDLAVGNKATNVIPAKAEARLSIRFNDLQRGEALVARMQELVEKGGGNLTAMISGEAFLTPPGELSAAISEAVEGVVGIKPEPSTTGGTSDARFLTKICPVVEFGLCNATMHKLDEAVAIADLTALTEIFRRIAIRILSS
;
A
#
# COMPACT_ATOMS: atom_id res chain seq x y z
N MET A 1 18.81 2.98 0.27
CA MET A 1 18.14 3.95 -0.59
C MET A 1 16.92 3.33 -1.23
N LYS A 2 15.84 4.09 -1.47
CA LYS A 2 14.60 3.56 -2.05
C LYS A 2 14.55 3.93 -3.53
N ILE A 3 14.56 2.89 -4.36
CA ILE A 3 14.49 3.04 -5.82
C ILE A 3 13.08 2.79 -6.37
N GLY A 4 12.12 2.44 -5.51
CA GLY A 4 10.74 2.20 -5.89
C GLY A 4 9.84 2.05 -4.68
N ARG A 5 8.55 2.12 -4.91
CA ARG A 5 7.49 1.89 -3.90
C ARG A 5 6.37 1.09 -4.50
N ARG A 6 5.75 0.26 -3.68
CA ARG A 6 4.51 -0.43 -4.07
C ARG A 6 3.36 0.57 -4.16
N GLY A 7 2.44 0.30 -5.04
CA GLY A 7 1.16 0.99 -5.11
C GLY A 7 0.25 0.60 -3.94
N SER A 8 -0.80 1.38 -3.77
CA SER A 8 -1.76 1.19 -2.68
C SER A 8 -3.17 1.56 -3.13
N VAL A 9 -4.11 0.66 -2.87
CA VAL A 9 -5.53 0.94 -2.98
C VAL A 9 -6.26 0.47 -1.72
N ASN A 10 -7.15 1.32 -1.22
CA ASN A 10 -8.05 1.01 -0.12
C ASN A 10 -9.46 0.87 -0.65
N MET A 11 -10.20 -0.10 -0.15
CA MET A 11 -11.54 -0.44 -0.62
C MET A 11 -12.48 -0.64 0.55
N TRP A 12 -13.73 -0.25 0.36
CA TRP A 12 -14.83 -0.43 1.30
C TRP A 12 -15.92 -1.22 0.61
N ILE A 13 -16.30 -2.34 1.23
CA ILE A 13 -17.36 -3.22 0.76
C ILE A 13 -18.55 -3.04 1.67
N SER A 14 -19.74 -2.94 1.10
CA SER A 14 -20.99 -2.96 1.84
C SER A 14 -21.98 -3.92 1.20
N VAL A 15 -22.65 -4.70 2.04
CA VAL A 15 -23.73 -5.62 1.63
C VAL A 15 -25.00 -5.20 2.36
N ALA A 16 -26.03 -4.88 1.60
CA ALA A 16 -27.35 -4.59 2.13
C ALA A 16 -28.13 -5.91 2.32
N GLY A 17 -28.97 -5.90 3.34
CA GLY A 17 -29.91 -6.95 3.65
C GLY A 17 -31.26 -6.39 4.09
N THR A 18 -32.12 -7.26 4.61
CA THR A 18 -33.39 -6.89 5.21
C THR A 18 -33.38 -7.33 6.67
N GLN A 19 -33.53 -6.37 7.59
CA GLN A 19 -33.56 -6.65 9.02
C GLN A 19 -34.79 -7.47 9.37
N GLY A 20 -34.61 -8.44 10.29
CA GLY A 20 -35.72 -9.25 10.77
C GLY A 20 -35.40 -10.04 12.04
N HIS A 21 -36.39 -10.69 12.60
CA HIS A 21 -36.23 -11.55 13.77
C HIS A 21 -35.63 -12.89 13.31
N VAL A 22 -34.62 -13.41 14.02
CA VAL A 22 -33.94 -14.67 13.67
C VAL A 22 -34.86 -15.89 13.60
N ALA A 23 -35.99 -15.88 14.32
CA ALA A 23 -36.99 -16.95 14.28
C ALA A 23 -37.83 -16.94 12.97
N TYR A 24 -37.77 -15.87 12.18
CA TYR A 24 -38.53 -15.72 10.93
C TYR A 24 -37.59 -15.34 9.78
N PRO A 25 -36.58 -16.20 9.45
CA PRO A 25 -35.56 -15.86 8.46
C PRO A 25 -36.13 -15.64 7.04
N HIS A 26 -37.29 -16.19 6.73
CA HIS A 26 -38.00 -16.01 5.46
C HIS A 26 -38.58 -14.59 5.25
N LEU A 27 -38.63 -13.76 6.31
CA LEU A 27 -39.02 -12.36 6.27
C LEU A 27 -37.81 -11.39 6.29
N ALA A 28 -36.61 -11.92 6.25
CA ALA A 28 -35.37 -11.16 6.33
C ALA A 28 -34.40 -11.57 5.20
N ASP A 29 -33.36 -10.77 4.99
CA ASP A 29 -32.24 -11.10 4.12
C ASP A 29 -30.94 -10.79 4.86
N ASN A 30 -30.21 -11.84 5.26
CA ASN A 30 -29.01 -11.66 6.07
C ASN A 30 -27.80 -11.28 5.22
N PRO A 31 -27.22 -10.09 5.36
CA PRO A 31 -26.07 -9.65 4.62
C PRO A 31 -24.76 -10.32 5.05
N ILE A 32 -24.67 -10.87 6.26
CA ILE A 32 -23.45 -11.44 6.82
C ILE A 32 -22.93 -12.63 5.99
N PRO A 33 -23.73 -13.67 5.71
CA PRO A 33 -23.25 -14.79 4.89
C PRO A 33 -22.78 -14.37 3.50
N LYS A 34 -23.45 -13.38 2.88
CA LYS A 34 -23.05 -12.84 1.57
C LYS A 34 -21.68 -12.17 1.66
N LEU A 35 -21.49 -11.29 2.67
CA LEU A 35 -20.20 -10.63 2.88
C LEU A 35 -19.08 -11.61 3.16
N VAL A 36 -19.33 -12.63 4.00
CA VAL A 36 -18.35 -13.69 4.30
C VAL A 36 -17.95 -14.44 3.03
N ALA A 37 -18.90 -14.78 2.16
CA ALA A 37 -18.60 -15.44 0.89
C ALA A 37 -17.74 -14.56 -0.03
N ILE A 38 -18.07 -13.27 -0.16
CA ILE A 38 -17.27 -12.30 -0.91
C ILE A 38 -15.85 -12.23 -0.38
N LEU A 39 -15.67 -12.09 0.94
CA LEU A 39 -14.36 -11.98 1.56
C LEU A 39 -13.55 -13.27 1.40
N SER A 40 -14.17 -14.44 1.47
CA SER A 40 -13.50 -15.72 1.25
C SER A 40 -13.01 -15.88 -0.19
N GLU A 41 -13.78 -15.40 -1.19
CA GLU A 41 -13.33 -15.39 -2.58
C GLU A 41 -12.16 -14.41 -2.77
N ILE A 42 -12.18 -13.25 -2.11
CA ILE A 42 -11.09 -12.26 -2.15
C ILE A 42 -9.82 -12.82 -1.51
N GLU A 43 -9.88 -13.46 -0.35
CA GLU A 43 -8.73 -14.06 0.33
C GLU A 43 -8.05 -15.16 -0.48
N ALA A 44 -8.83 -15.89 -1.30
CA ALA A 44 -8.29 -16.94 -2.16
C ALA A 44 -7.50 -16.40 -3.38
N ILE A 45 -7.49 -15.08 -3.61
CA ILE A 45 -6.82 -14.48 -4.76
C ILE A 45 -5.31 -14.38 -4.51
N THR A 46 -4.52 -15.04 -5.37
CA THR A 46 -3.11 -14.74 -5.54
C THR A 46 -2.97 -13.73 -6.67
N LEU A 47 -2.39 -12.57 -6.40
CA LEU A 47 -2.23 -11.49 -7.39
C LEU A 47 -1.03 -11.73 -8.30
N ASP A 48 0.13 -12.05 -7.72
CA ASP A 48 1.40 -12.32 -8.41
C ASP A 48 2.41 -13.00 -7.46
N ALA A 49 3.57 -13.35 -8.00
CA ALA A 49 4.67 -13.95 -7.23
C ALA A 49 5.76 -12.94 -6.84
N GLY A 50 5.57 -11.66 -7.13
CA GLY A 50 6.59 -10.63 -6.97
C GLY A 50 7.51 -10.51 -8.18
N THR A 51 8.53 -9.66 -8.05
CA THR A 51 9.59 -9.45 -9.05
C THR A 51 10.96 -9.45 -8.38
N ASP A 52 12.03 -9.29 -9.15
CA ASP A 52 13.40 -9.15 -8.59
C ASP A 52 13.51 -7.97 -7.60
N TRP A 53 12.65 -6.96 -7.75
CA TRP A 53 12.67 -5.74 -6.94
C TRP A 53 11.53 -5.65 -5.93
N PHE A 54 10.42 -6.30 -6.18
CA PHE A 54 9.23 -6.19 -5.33
C PHE A 54 8.80 -7.52 -4.75
N GLN A 55 8.38 -7.47 -3.50
CA GLN A 55 7.63 -8.56 -2.90
C GLN A 55 6.30 -8.79 -3.66
N PRO A 56 5.69 -9.97 -3.53
CA PRO A 56 4.36 -10.23 -4.05
C PRO A 56 3.36 -9.16 -3.59
N SER A 57 2.42 -8.84 -4.46
CA SER A 57 1.27 -8.02 -4.12
C SER A 57 0.39 -8.77 -3.12
N ASN A 58 -0.15 -8.05 -2.13
CA ASN A 58 -0.98 -8.65 -1.09
C ASN A 58 -2.28 -7.90 -0.87
N ILE A 59 -3.30 -8.66 -0.47
CA ILE A 59 -4.61 -8.17 -0.07
C ILE A 59 -4.75 -8.43 1.43
N GLU A 60 -5.16 -7.41 2.20
CA GLU A 60 -5.43 -7.53 3.63
C GLU A 60 -6.83 -7.02 3.94
N ILE A 61 -7.65 -7.84 4.59
CA ILE A 61 -8.91 -7.41 5.17
C ILE A 61 -8.58 -6.69 6.48
N THR A 62 -8.89 -5.41 6.55
CA THR A 62 -8.46 -4.55 7.67
C THR A 62 -9.59 -4.20 8.63
N ASP A 63 -10.82 -4.47 8.26
CA ASP A 63 -12.00 -4.23 9.10
C ASP A 63 -13.18 -5.10 8.67
N LEU A 64 -13.99 -5.52 9.64
CA LEU A 64 -15.25 -6.23 9.44
C LEU A 64 -16.26 -5.72 10.48
N ALA A 65 -17.28 -5.02 10.04
CA ALA A 65 -18.22 -4.34 10.88
C ALA A 65 -19.68 -4.66 10.52
N VAL A 66 -20.44 -5.07 11.51
CA VAL A 66 -21.89 -5.27 11.38
C VAL A 66 -22.66 -4.31 12.30
N GLY A 67 -22.06 -3.96 13.44
CA GLY A 67 -22.64 -3.02 14.43
C GLY A 67 -23.90 -3.55 15.15
N ASN A 68 -24.29 -4.80 14.91
CA ASN A 68 -25.48 -5.40 15.52
C ASN A 68 -25.18 -5.87 16.96
N LYS A 69 -25.90 -5.28 17.95
CA LYS A 69 -25.77 -5.64 19.37
C LYS A 69 -26.87 -6.59 19.84
N ALA A 70 -27.93 -6.79 19.05
CA ALA A 70 -29.06 -7.64 19.40
C ALA A 70 -28.80 -9.09 18.98
N THR A 71 -29.04 -10.04 19.87
CA THR A 71 -28.79 -11.47 19.64
C THR A 71 -29.86 -12.15 18.80
N ASN A 72 -31.05 -11.56 18.70
CA ASN A 72 -32.22 -12.11 18.04
C ASN A 72 -32.64 -11.33 16.78
N VAL A 73 -31.77 -10.48 16.23
CA VAL A 73 -32.06 -9.65 15.06
C VAL A 73 -31.04 -9.94 13.95
N ILE A 74 -31.52 -10.22 12.76
CA ILE A 74 -30.74 -10.23 11.51
C ILE A 74 -30.49 -8.77 11.12
N PRO A 75 -29.24 -8.35 10.88
CA PRO A 75 -28.92 -6.95 10.58
C PRO A 75 -29.35 -6.55 9.16
N ALA A 76 -29.52 -5.23 8.95
CA ALA A 76 -29.84 -4.67 7.63
C ALA A 76 -28.62 -4.44 6.76
N LYS A 77 -27.40 -4.46 7.31
CA LYS A 77 -26.15 -4.14 6.60
C LYS A 77 -24.96 -4.86 7.23
N ALA A 78 -23.99 -5.21 6.40
CA ALA A 78 -22.66 -5.67 6.81
C ALA A 78 -21.60 -4.97 5.96
N GLU A 79 -20.46 -4.62 6.55
CA GLU A 79 -19.41 -3.84 5.93
C GLU A 79 -18.05 -4.46 6.18
N ALA A 80 -17.13 -4.28 5.21
CA ALA A 80 -15.73 -4.63 5.37
C ALA A 80 -14.84 -3.58 4.71
N ARG A 81 -13.59 -3.54 5.16
CA ARG A 81 -12.54 -2.73 4.54
C ARG A 81 -11.36 -3.62 4.22
N LEU A 82 -10.75 -3.39 3.06
CA LEU A 82 -9.53 -4.05 2.66
C LEU A 82 -8.52 -3.06 2.08
N SER A 83 -7.27 -3.43 2.13
CA SER A 83 -6.17 -2.68 1.55
C SER A 83 -5.32 -3.61 0.70
N ILE A 84 -4.99 -3.18 -0.51
CA ILE A 84 -4.08 -3.90 -1.41
C ILE A 84 -2.79 -3.11 -1.51
N ARG A 85 -1.65 -3.81 -1.33
CA ARG A 85 -0.33 -3.31 -1.66
C ARG A 85 0.18 -4.06 -2.87
N PHE A 86 0.44 -3.37 -3.96
CA PHE A 86 0.75 -3.99 -5.25
C PHE A 86 2.06 -3.48 -5.84
N ASN A 87 2.73 -4.37 -6.57
CA ASN A 87 3.95 -4.10 -7.29
C ASN A 87 3.68 -3.61 -8.72
N ASP A 88 4.72 -3.47 -9.50
CA ASP A 88 4.69 -2.93 -10.87
C ASP A 88 4.08 -3.87 -11.93
N LEU A 89 3.77 -5.13 -11.55
CA LEU A 89 2.99 -6.05 -12.39
C LEU A 89 1.50 -5.74 -12.40
N GLN A 90 1.02 -4.94 -11.43
CA GLN A 90 -0.38 -4.61 -11.25
C GLN A 90 -0.65 -3.15 -11.57
N ARG A 91 -1.93 -2.82 -11.80
CA ARG A 91 -2.45 -1.46 -11.94
C ARG A 91 -3.62 -1.27 -10.98
N GLY A 92 -3.64 -0.15 -10.28
CA GLY A 92 -4.70 0.15 -9.32
C GLY A 92 -6.09 0.08 -9.90
N GLU A 93 -6.32 0.63 -11.10
CA GLU A 93 -7.61 0.58 -11.79
C GLU A 93 -8.04 -0.84 -12.14
N ALA A 94 -7.12 -1.69 -12.60
CA ALA A 94 -7.42 -3.09 -12.93
C ALA A 94 -7.78 -3.89 -11.66
N LEU A 95 -7.08 -3.65 -10.54
CA LEU A 95 -7.41 -4.26 -9.26
C LEU A 95 -8.79 -3.82 -8.76
N VAL A 96 -9.12 -2.53 -8.89
CA VAL A 96 -10.44 -2.02 -8.53
C VAL A 96 -11.52 -2.68 -9.38
N ALA A 97 -11.34 -2.73 -10.70
CA ALA A 97 -12.32 -3.35 -11.61
C ALA A 97 -12.55 -4.83 -11.26
N ARG A 98 -11.48 -5.59 -11.01
CA ARG A 98 -11.57 -7.01 -10.63
C ARG A 98 -12.32 -7.21 -9.31
N MET A 99 -12.05 -6.39 -8.30
CA MET A 99 -12.73 -6.48 -7.00
C MET A 99 -14.19 -6.03 -7.12
N GLN A 100 -14.46 -5.00 -7.92
CA GLN A 100 -15.82 -4.52 -8.19
C GLN A 100 -16.70 -5.64 -8.78
N GLU A 101 -16.22 -6.32 -9.81
CA GLU A 101 -16.94 -7.43 -10.45
C GLU A 101 -17.27 -8.55 -9.45
N LEU A 102 -16.28 -8.93 -8.63
CA LEU A 102 -16.44 -9.99 -7.62
C LEU A 102 -17.48 -9.58 -6.56
N VAL A 103 -17.39 -8.36 -6.05
CA VAL A 103 -18.27 -7.84 -5.00
C VAL A 103 -19.71 -7.69 -5.52
N GLU A 104 -19.90 -7.17 -6.73
CA GLU A 104 -21.21 -7.04 -7.37
C GLU A 104 -21.87 -8.39 -7.62
N LYS A 105 -21.11 -9.38 -8.10
CA LYS A 105 -21.58 -10.78 -8.26
C LYS A 105 -22.06 -11.36 -6.93
N GLY A 106 -21.42 -11.01 -5.82
CA GLY A 106 -21.82 -11.40 -4.46
C GLY A 106 -22.99 -10.59 -3.88
N GLY A 107 -23.54 -9.63 -4.64
CA GLY A 107 -24.64 -8.76 -4.20
C GLY A 107 -24.20 -7.61 -3.28
N GLY A 108 -22.93 -7.23 -3.30
CA GLY A 108 -22.37 -6.11 -2.57
C GLY A 108 -22.12 -4.88 -3.44
N ASN A 109 -21.74 -3.79 -2.78
CA ASN A 109 -21.23 -2.57 -3.41
C ASN A 109 -19.80 -2.33 -2.93
N LEU A 110 -18.93 -1.85 -3.84
CA LEU A 110 -17.55 -1.50 -3.55
C LEU A 110 -17.31 -0.03 -3.84
N THR A 111 -16.60 0.64 -2.96
CA THR A 111 -15.97 1.94 -3.24
C THR A 111 -14.47 1.80 -3.03
N ALA A 112 -13.67 2.52 -3.83
CA ALA A 112 -12.22 2.39 -3.80
C ALA A 112 -11.51 3.73 -3.88
N MET A 113 -10.32 3.80 -3.28
CA MET A 113 -9.42 4.94 -3.37
C MET A 113 -8.01 4.43 -3.68
N ILE A 114 -7.52 4.74 -4.88
CA ILE A 114 -6.14 4.48 -5.27
C ILE A 114 -5.28 5.59 -4.68
N SER A 115 -4.43 5.25 -3.70
CA SER A 115 -3.52 6.22 -3.08
C SER A 115 -2.30 6.52 -3.95
N GLY A 116 -1.91 5.58 -4.80
CA GLY A 116 -0.83 5.73 -5.77
C GLY A 116 -0.50 4.42 -6.47
N GLU A 117 0.06 4.55 -7.66
CA GLU A 117 0.60 3.43 -8.44
C GLU A 117 1.97 3.00 -7.90
N ALA A 118 2.34 1.75 -8.20
CA ALA A 118 3.70 1.30 -8.00
C ALA A 118 4.65 2.02 -8.97
N PHE A 119 5.87 2.28 -8.52
CA PHE A 119 6.93 2.80 -9.38
C PHE A 119 8.26 2.15 -9.07
N LEU A 120 9.11 2.06 -10.08
CA LEU A 120 10.50 1.62 -9.97
C LEU A 120 11.36 2.57 -10.82
N THR A 121 12.42 3.10 -10.22
CA THR A 121 13.55 3.70 -10.94
C THR A 121 14.65 2.64 -11.00
N PRO A 122 14.86 1.99 -12.15
CA PRO A 122 15.92 0.98 -12.28
C PRO A 122 17.28 1.57 -11.87
N PRO A 123 18.20 0.74 -11.34
CA PRO A 123 19.56 1.18 -11.06
C PRO A 123 20.19 1.85 -12.29
N GLY A 124 20.78 3.02 -12.09
CA GLY A 124 21.34 3.86 -13.14
C GLY A 124 22.20 4.98 -12.57
N GLU A 125 22.43 6.03 -13.34
CA GLU A 125 23.31 7.14 -12.98
C GLU A 125 22.95 7.81 -11.66
N LEU A 126 21.66 8.09 -11.44
CA LEU A 126 21.19 8.70 -10.18
C LEU A 126 21.48 7.82 -8.96
N SER A 127 21.15 6.53 -9.04
CA SER A 127 21.40 5.60 -7.94
C SER A 127 22.89 5.35 -7.70
N ALA A 128 23.69 5.35 -8.76
CA ALA A 128 25.16 5.26 -8.68
C ALA A 128 25.75 6.51 -7.99
N ALA A 129 25.34 7.71 -8.40
CA ALA A 129 25.79 8.95 -7.79
C ALA A 129 25.47 9.02 -6.29
N ILE A 130 24.27 8.56 -5.90
CA ILE A 130 23.89 8.48 -4.48
C ILE A 130 24.77 7.46 -3.75
N SER A 131 24.96 6.27 -4.33
CA SER A 131 25.78 5.21 -3.71
C SER A 131 27.21 5.66 -3.48
N GLU A 132 27.85 6.27 -4.48
CA GLU A 132 29.20 6.82 -4.40
C GLU A 132 29.32 7.92 -3.33
N ALA A 133 28.35 8.83 -3.28
CA ALA A 133 28.35 9.91 -2.30
C ALA A 133 28.20 9.37 -0.86
N VAL A 134 27.31 8.40 -0.63
CA VAL A 134 27.10 7.76 0.68
C VAL A 134 28.34 7.00 1.12
N GLU A 135 28.88 6.15 0.26
CA GLU A 135 30.08 5.36 0.55
C GLU A 135 31.29 6.27 0.85
N GLY A 136 31.43 7.35 0.09
CA GLY A 136 32.54 8.30 0.28
C GLY A 136 32.42 9.20 1.53
N VAL A 137 31.23 9.30 2.18
CA VAL A 137 31.04 10.12 3.39
C VAL A 137 31.00 9.26 4.64
N VAL A 138 30.27 8.13 4.61
CA VAL A 138 30.04 7.30 5.79
C VAL A 138 30.64 5.90 5.69
N GLY A 139 31.28 5.55 4.58
CA GLY A 139 31.92 4.24 4.37
C GLY A 139 30.95 3.07 4.21
N ILE A 140 29.66 3.34 3.96
CA ILE A 140 28.61 2.32 3.83
C ILE A 140 28.04 2.37 2.41
N LYS A 141 28.01 1.23 1.72
CA LYS A 141 27.36 1.11 0.43
C LYS A 141 25.85 0.90 0.64
N PRO A 142 24.99 1.83 0.22
CA PRO A 142 23.55 1.71 0.45
C PRO A 142 22.93 0.67 -0.48
N GLU A 143 22.09 -0.20 0.08
CA GLU A 143 21.35 -1.19 -0.72
C GLU A 143 20.11 -0.56 -1.38
N PRO A 144 19.88 -0.82 -2.68
CA PRO A 144 18.63 -0.49 -3.35
C PRO A 144 17.47 -1.26 -2.71
N SER A 145 16.32 -0.61 -2.53
CA SER A 145 15.17 -1.24 -1.87
C SER A 145 13.87 -0.62 -2.36
N THR A 146 12.80 -1.42 -2.37
CA THR A 146 11.42 -1.01 -2.70
C THR A 146 10.46 -1.17 -1.53
N THR A 147 10.97 -1.57 -0.36
CA THR A 147 10.18 -1.80 0.86
C THR A 147 9.70 -0.49 1.50
N GLY A 148 8.67 -0.59 2.33
CA GLY A 148 8.08 0.52 3.08
C GLY A 148 6.75 1.00 2.51
N GLY A 149 6.21 2.05 3.13
CA GLY A 149 4.96 2.69 2.70
C GLY A 149 5.12 3.50 1.42
N THR A 150 4.01 4.03 0.92
CA THR A 150 4.02 4.97 -0.21
C THR A 150 4.60 6.32 0.21
N SER A 151 5.03 7.13 -0.77
CA SER A 151 5.63 8.45 -0.56
C SER A 151 5.22 9.43 -1.65
N ASP A 152 5.56 10.69 -1.49
CA ASP A 152 5.29 11.73 -2.48
C ASP A 152 6.12 11.59 -3.77
N ALA A 153 7.15 10.75 -3.75
CA ALA A 153 7.90 10.35 -4.93
C ALA A 153 6.99 9.86 -6.06
N ARG A 154 5.86 9.20 -5.74
CA ARG A 154 4.86 8.72 -6.71
C ARG A 154 4.34 9.81 -7.68
N PHE A 155 4.38 11.06 -7.29
CA PHE A 155 3.99 12.18 -8.15
C PHE A 155 5.12 12.60 -9.07
N LEU A 156 6.36 12.59 -8.57
CA LEU A 156 7.56 13.02 -9.30
C LEU A 156 8.00 12.00 -10.35
N THR A 157 7.76 10.71 -10.13
CA THR A 157 8.14 9.64 -11.07
C THR A 157 7.47 9.75 -12.44
N LYS A 158 6.41 10.57 -12.54
CA LYS A 158 5.74 10.87 -13.82
C LYS A 158 6.54 11.82 -14.72
N ILE A 159 7.51 12.53 -14.16
CA ILE A 159 8.26 13.58 -14.85
C ILE A 159 9.78 13.35 -14.85
N CYS A 160 10.30 12.57 -13.90
CA CYS A 160 11.73 12.26 -13.82
C CYS A 160 12.00 10.97 -13.05
N PRO A 161 13.18 10.34 -13.23
CA PRO A 161 13.64 9.27 -12.34
C PRO A 161 13.75 9.78 -10.89
N VAL A 162 13.32 8.96 -9.93
CA VAL A 162 13.33 9.33 -8.51
C VAL A 162 13.99 8.25 -7.69
N VAL A 163 14.89 8.65 -6.81
CA VAL A 163 15.46 7.82 -5.75
C VAL A 163 15.26 8.56 -4.42
N GLU A 164 14.70 7.86 -3.44
CA GLU A 164 14.51 8.43 -2.12
C GLU A 164 15.68 8.03 -1.22
N PHE A 165 16.29 9.02 -0.63
CA PHE A 165 17.39 8.87 0.31
C PHE A 165 17.28 9.93 1.40
N GLY A 166 17.60 9.57 2.64
CA GLY A 166 17.51 10.49 3.77
C GLY A 166 17.95 9.85 5.07
N LEU A 167 17.50 10.42 6.17
CA LEU A 167 17.82 9.98 7.53
C LEU A 167 17.32 8.56 7.82
N CYS A 168 18.01 7.86 8.71
CA CYS A 168 17.55 6.58 9.24
C CYS A 168 16.26 6.76 10.05
N ASN A 169 15.32 5.82 9.89
CA ASN A 169 13.97 5.91 10.45
C ASN A 169 13.77 5.13 11.76
N ALA A 170 14.81 4.94 12.55
CA ALA A 170 14.78 4.11 13.76
C ALA A 170 13.70 4.52 14.78
N THR A 171 13.41 5.82 14.85
CA THR A 171 12.41 6.41 15.77
C THR A 171 11.21 7.01 15.06
N MET A 172 11.06 6.84 13.74
CA MET A 172 9.96 7.39 12.95
C MET A 172 8.60 6.97 13.51
N HIS A 173 7.72 7.95 13.72
CA HIS A 173 6.39 7.81 14.32
C HIS A 173 6.36 7.30 15.77
N LYS A 174 7.49 7.36 16.47
CA LYS A 174 7.56 7.06 17.91
C LYS A 174 7.46 8.35 18.75
N LEU A 175 7.10 8.19 20.02
CA LEU A 175 7.31 9.25 20.99
C LEU A 175 8.81 9.60 21.05
N ASP A 176 9.13 10.88 21.18
CA ASP A 176 10.50 11.41 21.17
C ASP A 176 11.27 11.05 19.89
N GLU A 177 10.60 11.18 18.73
CA GLU A 177 11.24 11.01 17.42
C GLU A 177 12.48 11.90 17.32
N ALA A 178 13.62 11.28 17.04
CA ALA A 178 14.91 11.96 17.07
C ALA A 178 15.88 11.42 16.03
N VAL A 179 16.87 12.22 15.69
CA VAL A 179 17.99 11.87 14.82
C VAL A 179 19.31 12.36 15.42
N ALA A 180 20.39 11.64 15.18
CA ALA A 180 21.70 12.08 15.61
C ALA A 180 22.18 13.30 14.80
N ILE A 181 22.77 14.29 15.47
CA ILE A 181 23.32 15.50 14.79
C ILE A 181 24.40 15.11 13.76
N ALA A 182 25.18 14.08 14.07
CA ALA A 182 26.18 13.55 13.12
C ALA A 182 25.56 13.07 11.82
N ASP A 183 24.35 12.46 11.86
CA ASP A 183 23.65 12.01 10.67
C ASP A 183 23.16 13.18 9.81
N LEU A 184 22.73 14.28 10.44
CA LEU A 184 22.36 15.51 9.72
C LEU A 184 23.57 16.11 8.99
N THR A 185 24.73 16.15 9.63
CA THR A 185 25.97 16.65 9.05
C THR A 185 26.41 15.77 7.88
N ALA A 186 26.38 14.44 8.05
CA ALA A 186 26.72 13.50 7.01
C ALA A 186 25.74 13.62 5.81
N LEU A 187 24.44 13.69 6.08
CA LEU A 187 23.42 13.83 5.04
C LEU A 187 23.61 15.11 4.21
N THR A 188 23.95 16.23 4.86
CA THR A 188 24.24 17.50 4.19
C THR A 188 25.40 17.35 3.20
N GLU A 189 26.49 16.71 3.62
CA GLU A 189 27.65 16.48 2.75
C GLU A 189 27.32 15.49 1.62
N ILE A 190 26.54 14.45 1.90
CA ILE A 190 26.07 13.51 0.85
C ILE A 190 25.28 14.25 -0.22
N PHE A 191 24.28 15.06 0.16
CA PHE A 191 23.49 15.82 -0.81
C PHE A 191 24.34 16.82 -1.61
N ARG A 192 25.31 17.46 -0.96
CA ARG A 192 26.26 18.36 -1.65
C ARG A 192 27.03 17.61 -2.75
N ARG A 193 27.56 16.42 -2.46
CA ARG A 193 28.28 15.59 -3.43
C ARG A 193 27.39 15.12 -4.56
N ILE A 194 26.17 14.67 -4.27
CA ILE A 194 25.18 14.26 -5.29
C ILE A 194 24.89 15.43 -6.24
N ALA A 195 24.61 16.62 -5.69
CA ALA A 195 24.31 17.81 -6.49
C ALA A 195 25.48 18.19 -7.42
N ILE A 196 26.72 18.22 -6.90
CA ILE A 196 27.90 18.49 -7.70
C ILE A 196 28.04 17.45 -8.81
N ARG A 197 27.91 16.16 -8.50
CA ARG A 197 28.08 15.06 -9.45
C ARG A 197 27.09 15.14 -10.62
N ILE A 198 25.81 15.48 -10.31
CA ILE A 198 24.75 15.52 -11.32
C ILE A 198 24.79 16.82 -12.13
N LEU A 199 25.10 17.95 -11.49
CA LEU A 199 25.07 19.26 -12.17
C LEU A 199 26.37 19.59 -12.92
N SER A 200 27.45 18.80 -12.72
CA SER A 200 28.74 18.98 -13.41
C SER A 200 28.95 17.99 -14.55
N SER A 201 27.95 17.14 -14.84
CA SER A 201 27.99 16.15 -15.93
C SER A 201 27.37 16.66 -17.25
#